data_15dc1861f29d2e154731d921d043509b
#
_entry.id   15dc1861f29d2e154731d921d043509b
#
_cell.length_a   1.000
_cell.length_b   1.000
_cell.length_c   1.000
_cell.angle_alpha   90.00
_cell.angle_beta   90.00
_cell.angle_gamma   90.00
#
_symmetry.space_group_name_H-M   'P 1'
#
loop_
_entity.id
_entity.type
_entity.pdbx_description
1 polymer ?
#
loop_
_entity_poly.entity_id
_entity_poly.type
_entity_poly.pdbx_seq_one_letter_code
_entity_poly.pdbx_strand_id
1 'polypeptide(L)'
;MTVSPPGGYSTVQPWLVSRDTGRLLDFITAAFGGQEISRVPTEDGGIGHAEIRVGDSTLLAFDSQPDWPDTPSMLRVYVDDAEGAFERAVAAGARVVTPLDDAAWGDRGGRVRDPLGNIWWVVQHVEDVTPEEMAVRLQDPKYAESMARAQQTLDEELGSGGNNWSSPPVL
;
A
#
# COMPACT_ATOMS: atom_id res chain seq x y z
N MET A 1 -17.52 -3.25 29.73
CA MET A 1 -18.12 -2.66 28.52
C MET A 1 -17.02 -2.59 27.49
N THR A 2 -17.14 -3.29 26.36
CA THR A 2 -16.25 -3.14 25.22
C THR A 2 -16.63 -1.84 24.50
N VAL A 3 -15.72 -0.89 24.47
CA VAL A 3 -15.91 0.35 23.70
C VAL A 3 -15.49 0.03 22.27
N SER A 4 -16.44 0.10 21.33
CA SER A 4 -16.14 -0.02 19.90
C SER A 4 -15.46 1.27 19.40
N PRO A 5 -14.61 1.19 18.36
CA PRO A 5 -14.11 2.38 17.70
C PRO A 5 -15.26 3.32 17.24
N PRO A 6 -15.02 4.62 17.09
CA PRO A 6 -16.00 5.51 16.49
C PRO A 6 -16.43 5.05 15.09
N GLY A 7 -17.63 5.47 14.64
CA GLY A 7 -18.11 5.11 13.31
C GLY A 7 -17.15 5.57 12.21
N GLY A 8 -16.82 4.68 11.26
CA GLY A 8 -15.87 4.95 10.18
C GLY A 8 -14.41 4.58 10.51
N TYR A 9 -14.13 4.09 11.72
CA TYR A 9 -12.80 3.64 12.13
C TYR A 9 -12.77 2.13 12.33
N SER A 10 -11.66 1.51 11.96
CA SER A 10 -11.35 0.11 12.27
C SER A 10 -10.58 0.01 13.59
N THR A 11 -10.48 -1.19 14.16
CA THR A 11 -9.74 -1.43 15.41
C THR A 11 -8.25 -1.06 15.27
N VAL A 12 -7.68 -1.23 14.08
CA VAL A 12 -6.31 -0.80 13.75
C VAL A 12 -6.42 0.31 12.70
N GLN A 13 -5.85 1.47 13.01
CA GLN A 13 -5.82 2.63 12.10
C GLN A 13 -4.40 2.82 11.60
N PRO A 14 -4.18 2.73 10.27
CA PRO A 14 -2.88 3.08 9.70
C PRO A 14 -2.58 4.58 9.87
N TRP A 15 -1.35 4.90 10.29
CA TRP A 15 -0.81 6.25 10.28
C TRP A 15 0.29 6.37 9.24
N LEU A 16 0.18 7.38 8.37
CA LEU A 16 1.21 7.71 7.39
C LEU A 16 1.92 8.97 7.85
N VAL A 17 3.20 8.83 8.16
CA VAL A 17 4.07 9.95 8.52
C VAL A 17 4.77 10.42 7.25
N SER A 18 4.54 11.66 6.85
CA SER A 18 4.98 12.17 5.54
C SER A 18 5.77 13.46 5.66
N ARG A 19 6.69 13.72 4.73
CA ARG A 19 7.34 15.03 4.58
C ARG A 19 6.43 16.09 4.00
N ASP A 20 5.36 15.66 3.32
CA ASP A 20 4.37 16.53 2.67
C ASP A 20 3.05 15.75 2.62
N THR A 21 2.28 15.87 3.68
CA THR A 21 0.99 15.20 3.81
C THR A 21 -0.01 15.70 2.77
N GLY A 22 0.04 16.96 2.39
CA GLY A 22 -0.83 17.51 1.34
C GLY A 22 -0.64 16.76 0.04
N ARG A 23 0.61 16.62 -0.42
CA ARG A 23 0.96 15.87 -1.63
C ARG A 23 0.63 14.37 -1.51
N LEU A 24 0.75 13.80 -0.31
CA LEU A 24 0.36 12.41 -0.07
C LEU A 24 -1.15 12.21 -0.26
N LEU A 25 -1.98 13.12 0.29
CA LEU A 25 -3.44 13.07 0.13
C LEU A 25 -3.85 13.25 -1.35
N ASP A 26 -3.20 14.16 -2.08
CA ASP A 26 -3.42 14.35 -3.52
C ASP A 26 -3.10 13.05 -4.31
N PHE A 27 -1.99 12.40 -3.98
CA PHE A 27 -1.62 11.11 -4.57
C PHE A 27 -2.68 10.03 -4.30
N ILE A 28 -3.09 9.85 -3.04
CA ILE A 28 -4.08 8.83 -2.65
C ILE A 28 -5.43 9.11 -3.35
N THR A 29 -5.81 10.38 -3.46
CA THR A 29 -7.03 10.78 -4.17
C THR A 29 -6.94 10.45 -5.66
N ALA A 30 -5.86 10.80 -6.32
CA ALA A 30 -5.68 10.58 -7.75
C ALA A 30 -5.54 9.09 -8.11
N ALA A 31 -4.78 8.32 -7.33
CA ALA A 31 -4.50 6.92 -7.61
C ALA A 31 -5.66 5.98 -7.23
N PHE A 32 -6.24 6.19 -6.07
CA PHE A 32 -7.16 5.23 -5.43
C PHE A 32 -8.57 5.79 -5.16
N GLY A 33 -8.86 7.02 -5.62
CA GLY A 33 -10.16 7.64 -5.39
C GLY A 33 -10.40 8.01 -3.92
N GLY A 34 -9.34 8.26 -3.17
CA GLY A 34 -9.43 8.64 -1.76
C GLY A 34 -10.26 9.92 -1.56
N GLN A 35 -11.04 9.94 -0.49
CA GLN A 35 -11.87 11.07 -0.09
C GLN A 35 -11.34 11.65 1.21
N GLU A 36 -10.79 12.86 1.18
CA GLU A 36 -10.37 13.57 2.38
C GLU A 36 -11.58 13.82 3.29
N ILE A 37 -11.45 13.42 4.56
CA ILE A 37 -12.50 13.58 5.58
C ILE A 37 -12.24 14.85 6.39
N SER A 38 -10.99 15.04 6.82
CA SER A 38 -10.59 16.15 7.66
C SER A 38 -9.13 16.51 7.48
N ARG A 39 -8.79 17.78 7.77
CA ARG A 39 -7.43 18.30 7.80
C ARG A 39 -7.31 19.36 8.89
N VAL A 40 -6.33 19.20 9.76
CA VAL A 40 -6.01 20.16 10.83
C VAL A 40 -4.62 20.74 10.55
N PRO A 41 -4.53 22.03 10.18
CA PRO A 41 -3.24 22.68 9.94
C PRO A 41 -2.48 22.91 11.26
N THR A 42 -1.16 23.02 11.16
CA THR A 42 -0.28 23.52 12.21
C THR A 42 -0.11 25.03 12.09
N GLU A 43 0.42 25.68 13.13
CA GLU A 43 0.64 27.15 13.14
C GLU A 43 1.64 27.61 12.06
N ASP A 44 2.58 26.76 11.69
CA ASP A 44 3.59 27.00 10.65
C ASP A 44 3.10 26.65 9.22
N GLY A 45 1.83 26.24 9.08
CA GLY A 45 1.19 25.95 7.78
C GLY A 45 1.33 24.51 7.29
N GLY A 46 1.93 23.62 8.07
CA GLY A 46 1.94 22.19 7.82
C GLY A 46 0.61 21.52 8.17
N ILE A 47 0.58 20.18 8.10
CA ILE A 47 -0.59 19.37 8.46
C ILE A 47 -0.27 18.56 9.71
N GLY A 48 -0.92 18.92 10.83
CA GLY A 48 -0.76 18.22 12.11
C GLY A 48 -1.63 16.98 12.22
N HIS A 49 -2.71 16.90 11.45
CA HIS A 49 -3.60 15.74 11.36
C HIS A 49 -4.40 15.79 10.07
N ALA A 50 -4.53 14.68 9.40
CA ALA A 50 -5.45 14.51 8.28
C ALA A 50 -6.06 13.10 8.27
N GLU A 51 -7.24 13.00 7.70
CA GLU A 51 -7.95 11.76 7.50
C GLU A 51 -8.40 11.63 6.05
N ILE A 52 -8.13 10.48 5.45
CA ILE A 52 -8.56 10.17 4.10
C ILE A 52 -9.18 8.77 4.07
N ARG A 53 -10.35 8.62 3.43
CA ARG A 53 -11.03 7.35 3.25
C ARG A 53 -10.72 6.79 1.88
N VAL A 54 -10.29 5.52 1.84
CA VAL A 54 -10.12 4.72 0.65
C VAL A 54 -11.00 3.48 0.79
N GLY A 55 -12.04 3.37 -0.02
CA GLY A 55 -13.05 2.32 0.14
C GLY A 55 -13.72 2.38 1.52
N ASP A 56 -13.59 1.31 2.28
CA ASP A 56 -14.13 1.16 3.64
C ASP A 56 -13.13 1.54 4.75
N SER A 57 -11.90 1.87 4.38
CA SER A 57 -10.80 2.11 5.32
C SER A 57 -10.47 3.59 5.45
N THR A 58 -10.26 4.05 6.68
CA THR A 58 -9.76 5.40 6.97
C THR A 58 -8.28 5.33 7.29
N LEU A 59 -7.48 6.12 6.58
CA LEU A 59 -6.06 6.33 6.83
C LEU A 59 -5.87 7.67 7.52
N LEU A 60 -4.97 7.70 8.50
CA LEU A 60 -4.56 8.91 9.19
C LEU A 60 -3.20 9.36 8.66
N ALA A 61 -2.96 10.66 8.58
CA ALA A 61 -1.69 11.20 8.12
C ALA A 61 -1.33 12.50 8.83
N PHE A 62 -0.03 12.79 8.93
CA PHE A 62 0.48 14.07 9.41
C PHE A 62 1.90 14.32 8.89
N ASP A 63 2.34 15.59 8.95
CA ASP A 63 3.69 15.97 8.55
C ASP A 63 4.72 15.57 9.63
N SER A 64 5.80 14.92 9.18
CA SER A 64 6.94 14.58 10.03
C SER A 64 7.72 15.85 10.44
N GLN A 65 8.35 15.82 11.61
CA GLN A 65 9.28 16.87 11.98
C GLN A 65 10.57 16.78 11.13
N PRO A 66 11.27 17.92 10.91
CA PRO A 66 12.47 17.94 10.04
C PRO A 66 13.59 16.97 10.47
N ASP A 67 13.73 16.73 11.76
CA ASP A 67 14.76 15.87 12.38
C ASP A 67 14.34 14.40 12.54
N TRP A 68 13.10 14.06 12.20
CA TRP A 68 12.65 12.67 12.27
C TRP A 68 13.18 11.85 11.08
N PRO A 69 13.51 10.58 11.27
CA PRO A 69 13.79 9.69 10.16
C PRO A 69 12.55 9.50 9.29
N ASP A 70 12.75 9.22 8.00
CA ASP A 70 11.66 8.79 7.15
C ASP A 70 11.06 7.48 7.65
N THR A 71 9.74 7.40 7.67
CA THR A 71 8.99 6.24 8.17
C THR A 71 7.97 5.80 7.11
N PRO A 72 8.44 5.32 5.95
CA PRO A 72 7.56 4.90 4.86
C PRO A 72 6.70 3.69 5.28
N SER A 73 5.46 3.73 4.87
CA SER A 73 4.51 2.63 5.09
C SER A 73 4.50 1.67 3.91
N MET A 74 4.13 0.41 4.17
CA MET A 74 3.76 -0.55 3.14
C MET A 74 2.30 -0.96 3.34
N LEU A 75 1.47 -0.64 2.36
CA LEU A 75 0.03 -0.83 2.43
C LEU A 75 -0.45 -1.69 1.25
N ARG A 76 -1.47 -2.51 1.50
CA ARG A 76 -2.19 -3.23 0.45
C ARG A 76 -3.54 -2.55 0.25
N VAL A 77 -3.86 -2.21 -1.00
CA VAL A 77 -5.14 -1.61 -1.38
C VAL A 77 -5.84 -2.51 -2.38
N TYR A 78 -7.09 -2.89 -2.07
CA TYR A 78 -7.96 -3.59 -3.00
C TYR A 78 -8.73 -2.58 -3.85
N VAL A 79 -8.73 -2.82 -5.16
CA VAL A 79 -9.40 -1.98 -6.17
C VAL A 79 -10.20 -2.87 -7.13
N ASP A 80 -11.23 -2.31 -7.74
CA ASP A 80 -12.06 -3.02 -8.74
C ASP A 80 -11.35 -3.17 -10.10
N ASP A 81 -10.35 -2.33 -10.38
CA ASP A 81 -9.59 -2.29 -11.63
C ASP A 81 -8.11 -1.99 -11.31
N ALA A 82 -7.30 -3.06 -11.29
CA ALA A 82 -5.88 -2.96 -10.94
C ALA A 82 -5.07 -2.22 -12.00
N GLU A 83 -5.35 -2.44 -13.31
CA GLU A 83 -4.68 -1.75 -14.39
C GLU A 83 -4.90 -0.25 -14.32
N GLY A 84 -6.17 0.17 -14.26
CA GLY A 84 -6.49 1.60 -14.21
C GLY A 84 -5.98 2.28 -12.94
N ALA A 85 -6.03 1.62 -11.78
CA ALA A 85 -5.46 2.16 -10.55
C ALA A 85 -3.94 2.29 -10.61
N PHE A 86 -3.27 1.32 -11.23
CA PHE A 86 -1.82 1.34 -11.43
C PHE A 86 -1.39 2.46 -12.37
N GLU A 87 -2.10 2.64 -13.49
CA GLU A 87 -1.88 3.73 -14.43
C GLU A 87 -2.08 5.09 -13.77
N ARG A 88 -3.16 5.28 -13.00
CA ARG A 88 -3.41 6.51 -12.25
C ARG A 88 -2.31 6.78 -11.22
N ALA A 89 -1.84 5.75 -10.50
CA ALA A 89 -0.76 5.90 -9.54
C ALA A 89 0.55 6.36 -10.22
N VAL A 90 0.91 5.78 -11.36
CA VAL A 90 2.08 6.20 -12.15
C VAL A 90 1.91 7.62 -12.68
N ALA A 91 0.72 7.97 -13.19
CA ALA A 91 0.42 9.33 -13.65
C ALA A 91 0.48 10.37 -12.51
N ALA A 92 0.15 9.95 -11.26
CA ALA A 92 0.30 10.76 -10.04
C ALA A 92 1.75 10.80 -9.50
N GLY A 93 2.70 10.22 -10.21
CA GLY A 93 4.14 10.30 -9.90
C GLY A 93 4.72 9.10 -9.16
N ALA A 94 3.98 8.00 -9.04
CA ALA A 94 4.53 6.78 -8.46
C ALA A 94 5.50 6.08 -9.42
N ARG A 95 6.47 5.37 -8.84
CA ARG A 95 7.40 4.49 -9.55
C ARG A 95 6.96 3.04 -9.38
N VAL A 96 6.99 2.27 -10.46
CA VAL A 96 6.73 0.84 -10.42
C VAL A 96 7.84 0.12 -9.64
N VAL A 97 7.46 -0.66 -8.65
CA VAL A 97 8.35 -1.56 -7.90
C VAL A 97 8.19 -2.99 -8.41
N THR A 98 6.95 -3.48 -8.47
CA THR A 98 6.61 -4.79 -9.01
C THR A 98 5.54 -4.61 -10.08
N PRO A 99 5.76 -5.04 -11.33
CA PRO A 99 4.73 -5.00 -12.36
C PRO A 99 3.48 -5.80 -11.95
N LEU A 100 2.33 -5.44 -12.53
CA LEU A 100 1.09 -6.20 -12.35
C LEU A 100 1.27 -7.61 -12.90
N ASP A 101 0.83 -8.61 -12.12
CA ASP A 101 0.82 -10.01 -12.52
C ASP A 101 -0.28 -10.79 -11.77
N ASP A 102 -0.63 -11.96 -12.28
CA ASP A 102 -1.61 -12.84 -11.68
C ASP A 102 -0.97 -13.67 -10.58
N ALA A 103 -1.66 -13.81 -9.46
CA ALA A 103 -1.26 -14.63 -8.33
C ALA A 103 -2.04 -15.96 -8.29
N ALA A 104 -1.42 -16.99 -7.74
CA ALA A 104 -2.04 -18.32 -7.64
C ALA A 104 -3.36 -18.33 -6.85
N TRP A 105 -3.54 -17.39 -5.94
CA TRP A 105 -4.72 -17.25 -5.07
C TRP A 105 -5.87 -16.43 -5.66
N GLY A 106 -5.83 -16.14 -6.98
CA GLY A 106 -6.93 -15.48 -7.67
C GLY A 106 -6.92 -13.95 -7.62
N ASP A 107 -5.81 -13.36 -7.22
CA ASP A 107 -5.61 -11.92 -7.27
C ASP A 107 -4.72 -11.53 -8.46
N ARG A 108 -4.94 -10.32 -8.98
CA ARG A 108 -4.04 -9.63 -9.89
C ARG A 108 -3.47 -8.41 -9.17
N GLY A 109 -2.15 -8.30 -9.09
CA GLY A 109 -1.56 -7.21 -8.32
C GLY A 109 -0.13 -6.87 -8.67
N GLY A 110 0.28 -5.67 -8.23
CA GLY A 110 1.63 -5.15 -8.38
C GLY A 110 1.92 -4.10 -7.33
N ARG A 111 3.15 -3.59 -7.28
CA ARG A 111 3.56 -2.60 -6.28
C ARG A 111 4.07 -1.34 -6.93
N VAL A 112 3.68 -0.21 -6.35
CA VAL A 112 4.22 1.11 -6.71
C VAL A 112 4.77 1.78 -5.45
N ARG A 113 5.80 2.61 -5.62
CA ARG A 113 6.28 3.53 -4.59
C ARG A 113 5.76 4.92 -4.92
N ASP A 114 5.05 5.54 -3.98
CA ASP A 114 4.56 6.91 -4.14
C ASP A 114 5.71 7.94 -4.04
N PRO A 115 5.46 9.22 -4.40
CA PRO A 115 6.47 10.27 -4.33
C PRO A 115 6.97 10.58 -2.91
N LEU A 116 6.29 10.10 -1.87
CA LEU A 116 6.63 10.30 -0.45
C LEU A 116 7.33 9.08 0.16
N GLY A 117 7.54 8.01 -0.63
CA GLY A 117 8.30 6.84 -0.24
C GLY A 117 7.47 5.64 0.22
N ASN A 118 6.15 5.76 0.35
CA ASN A 118 5.31 4.62 0.73
C ASN A 118 5.18 3.61 -0.40
N ILE A 119 5.09 2.33 -0.06
CA ILE A 119 4.84 1.25 -1.02
C ILE A 119 3.37 0.87 -0.95
N TRP A 120 2.71 0.89 -2.10
CA TRP A 120 1.32 0.47 -2.28
C TRP A 120 1.28 -0.82 -3.07
N TRP A 121 0.78 -1.89 -2.46
CA TRP A 121 0.45 -3.12 -3.17
C TRP A 121 -0.98 -2.99 -3.67
N VAL A 122 -1.11 -2.65 -4.95
CA VAL A 122 -2.39 -2.50 -5.64
C VAL A 122 -2.86 -3.87 -6.08
N VAL A 123 -4.07 -4.26 -5.67
CA VAL A 123 -4.60 -5.61 -5.87
C VAL A 123 -6.05 -5.56 -6.31
N GLN A 124 -6.38 -6.35 -7.32
CA GLN A 124 -7.74 -6.70 -7.70
C GLN A 124 -7.98 -8.18 -7.37
N HIS A 125 -9.06 -8.47 -6.65
CA HIS A 125 -9.53 -9.85 -6.51
C HIS A 125 -10.28 -10.23 -7.78
N VAL A 126 -9.78 -11.24 -8.51
CA VAL A 126 -10.30 -11.64 -9.83
C VAL A 126 -11.23 -12.84 -9.72
N GLU A 127 -10.88 -13.79 -8.85
CA GLU A 127 -11.64 -15.03 -8.67
C GLU A 127 -11.38 -15.67 -7.30
N ASP A 128 -12.37 -16.35 -6.77
CA ASP A 128 -12.22 -17.23 -5.61
C ASP A 128 -11.55 -18.54 -6.03
N VAL A 129 -10.46 -18.91 -5.34
CA VAL A 129 -9.70 -20.14 -5.63
C VAL A 129 -9.82 -21.11 -4.46
N THR A 130 -10.26 -22.34 -4.72
CA THR A 130 -10.33 -23.38 -3.70
C THR A 130 -8.93 -23.83 -3.23
N PRO A 131 -8.79 -24.40 -2.02
CA PRO A 131 -7.51 -24.93 -1.55
C PRO A 131 -6.89 -25.97 -2.49
N GLU A 132 -7.72 -26.79 -3.13
CA GLU A 132 -7.32 -27.83 -4.10
C GLU A 132 -6.76 -27.21 -5.38
N GLU A 133 -7.45 -26.22 -5.93
CA GLU A 133 -6.98 -25.45 -7.11
C GLU A 133 -5.71 -24.67 -6.78
N MET A 134 -5.63 -24.05 -5.58
CA MET A 134 -4.43 -23.38 -5.12
C MET A 134 -3.22 -24.31 -5.11
N ALA A 135 -3.38 -25.54 -4.60
CA ALA A 135 -2.31 -26.53 -4.56
C ALA A 135 -1.81 -26.91 -5.97
N VAL A 136 -2.71 -26.95 -6.96
CA VAL A 136 -2.36 -27.19 -8.36
C VAL A 136 -1.65 -25.99 -8.96
N ARG A 137 -2.19 -24.78 -8.77
CA ARG A 137 -1.61 -23.53 -9.30
C ARG A 137 -0.21 -23.25 -8.77
N LEU A 138 0.06 -23.57 -7.49
CA LEU A 138 1.39 -23.42 -6.89
C LEU A 138 2.47 -24.33 -7.49
N GLN A 139 2.07 -25.37 -8.25
CA GLN A 139 2.99 -26.23 -9.00
C GLN A 139 3.19 -25.76 -10.45
N ASP A 140 2.38 -24.82 -10.93
CA ASP A 140 2.50 -24.26 -12.27
C ASP A 140 3.69 -23.27 -12.31
N PRO A 141 4.66 -23.48 -13.24
CA PRO A 141 5.80 -22.58 -13.40
C PRO A 141 5.41 -21.10 -13.56
N LYS A 142 4.28 -20.80 -14.22
CA LYS A 142 3.77 -19.43 -14.39
C LYS A 142 3.65 -18.71 -13.06
N TYR A 143 2.99 -19.32 -12.07
CA TYR A 143 2.78 -18.70 -10.76
C TYR A 143 4.06 -18.70 -9.90
N ALA A 144 4.88 -19.75 -10.01
CA ALA A 144 6.17 -19.79 -9.33
C ALA A 144 7.09 -18.64 -9.80
N GLU A 145 7.16 -18.39 -11.11
CA GLU A 145 7.93 -17.30 -11.69
C GLU A 145 7.37 -15.92 -11.30
N SER A 146 6.03 -15.76 -11.29
CA SER A 146 5.36 -14.52 -10.85
C SER A 146 5.70 -14.20 -9.39
N MET A 147 5.58 -15.18 -8.49
CA MET A 147 5.92 -15.01 -7.07
C MET A 147 7.41 -14.73 -6.86
N ALA A 148 8.30 -15.43 -7.57
CA ALA A 148 9.74 -15.19 -7.49
C ALA A 148 10.10 -13.76 -7.95
N ARG A 149 9.54 -13.30 -9.06
CA ARG A 149 9.70 -11.92 -9.55
C ARG A 149 9.17 -10.90 -8.56
N ALA A 150 7.99 -11.13 -8.00
CA ALA A 150 7.39 -10.24 -7.01
C ALA A 150 8.24 -10.14 -5.73
N GLN A 151 8.85 -11.23 -5.29
CA GLN A 151 9.79 -11.22 -4.17
C GLN A 151 11.08 -10.51 -4.53
N GLN A 152 11.69 -10.86 -5.66
CA GLN A 152 12.95 -10.27 -6.12
C GLN A 152 12.85 -8.74 -6.23
N THR A 153 11.82 -8.22 -6.90
CA THR A 153 11.64 -6.78 -7.08
C THR A 153 11.43 -6.04 -5.77
N LEU A 154 10.79 -6.67 -4.78
CA LEU A 154 10.65 -6.10 -3.44
C LEU A 154 11.98 -6.13 -2.68
N ASP A 155 12.75 -7.22 -2.78
CA ASP A 155 14.06 -7.34 -2.15
C ASP A 155 15.04 -6.32 -2.73
N GLU A 156 15.04 -6.11 -4.05
CA GLU A 156 15.82 -5.07 -4.72
C GLU A 156 15.43 -3.68 -4.23
N GLU A 157 14.14 -3.43 -4.06
CA GLU A 157 13.61 -2.15 -3.58
C GLU A 157 13.95 -1.86 -2.12
N LEU A 158 13.84 -2.85 -1.24
CA LEU A 158 14.07 -2.72 0.19
C LEU A 158 15.53 -2.99 0.57
N GLY A 159 16.22 -3.90 -0.14
CA GLY A 159 17.59 -4.29 0.11
C GLY A 159 18.63 -3.24 -0.27
N SER A 160 18.30 -2.33 -1.19
CA SER A 160 19.16 -1.18 -1.56
C SER A 160 19.41 -0.19 -0.42
N GLY A 161 18.74 -0.37 0.73
CA GLY A 161 18.87 0.45 1.94
C GLY A 161 19.63 -0.20 3.12
N GLY A 162 20.20 -1.40 2.96
CA GLY A 162 21.16 -1.97 3.93
C GLY A 162 20.57 -2.58 5.21
N ASN A 163 19.32 -2.99 5.23
CA ASN A 163 18.75 -3.76 6.33
C ASN A 163 18.68 -5.25 5.95
N ASN A 164 19.67 -6.03 6.41
CA ASN A 164 19.60 -7.48 6.42
C ASN A 164 18.47 -7.96 7.37
N TRP A 165 17.27 -8.08 6.86
CA TRP A 165 16.25 -8.90 7.49
C TRP A 165 16.59 -10.36 7.21
N SER A 166 17.32 -10.99 8.13
CA SER A 166 17.36 -12.44 8.17
C SER A 166 15.99 -12.92 8.61
N SER A 167 15.27 -13.58 7.71
CA SER A 167 13.97 -14.19 8.02
C SER A 167 14.14 -15.10 9.24
N PRO A 168 13.29 -14.97 10.30
CA PRO A 168 13.28 -15.97 11.35
C PRO A 168 12.88 -17.33 10.75
N PRO A 169 13.36 -18.44 11.29
CA PRO A 169 12.96 -19.75 10.83
C PRO A 169 11.45 -19.90 10.95
N VAL A 170 10.83 -20.37 9.90
CA VAL A 170 9.40 -20.74 9.89
C VAL A 170 9.23 -21.87 10.90
N LEU A 171 8.43 -21.62 11.96
CA LEU A 171 8.02 -22.62 12.93
C LEU A 171 6.96 -23.54 12.35
#